data_76affe763fb45d31e23402d24521f863
#
_entry.id   76affe763fb45d31e23402d24521f863
#
_cell.length_a   1.000
_cell.length_b   1.000
_cell.length_c   1.000
_cell.angle_alpha   90.00
_cell.angle_beta   90.00
_cell.angle_gamma   90.00
#
_symmetry.space_group_name_H-M   'P 1'
#
loop_
_entity.id
_entity.type
_entity.pdbx_description
1 polymer ?
#
loop_
_entity_poly.entity_id
_entity_poly.type
_entity_poly.pdbx_seq_one_letter_code
_entity_poly.pdbx_strand_id
1 'polypeptide(L)'
;MTDSGQLEHKHEEVHQNFAKIGSFDFPKLEKIIPSKSQFNYLNEMEYSFSNSRWLTKAEIESGEVINRNALGFHKPRMWDKIVHIEECHLQQEPGNEIRNFVHQYAMDNGISILT
;
A
#
# COMPACT_ATOMS: atom_id res chain seq x y z
N MET A 1 -5.34 13.54 3.29
CA MET A 1 -6.83 13.66 3.23
C MET A 1 -7.43 12.92 4.41
N THR A 2 -8.38 13.53 5.11
CA THR A 2 -9.09 12.90 6.23
C THR A 2 -10.02 11.79 5.75
N ASP A 3 -10.38 10.86 6.64
CA ASP A 3 -11.34 9.80 6.32
C ASP A 3 -12.70 10.37 5.90
N SER A 4 -13.20 11.38 6.62
CA SER A 4 -14.45 12.06 6.25
C SER A 4 -14.38 12.69 4.86
N GLY A 5 -13.26 13.31 4.49
CA GLY A 5 -13.05 13.87 3.15
C GLY A 5 -13.03 12.80 2.06
N GLN A 6 -12.46 11.64 2.33
CA GLN A 6 -12.50 10.50 1.41
C GLN A 6 -13.92 9.97 1.23
N LEU A 7 -14.70 9.89 2.29
CA LEU A 7 -16.10 9.46 2.24
C LEU A 7 -16.97 10.44 1.44
N GLU A 8 -16.78 11.74 1.62
CA GLU A 8 -17.45 12.77 0.82
C GLU A 8 -17.13 12.65 -0.67
N HIS A 9 -15.87 12.48 -1.02
CA HIS A 9 -15.46 12.28 -2.40
C HIS A 9 -16.07 11.03 -3.03
N LYS A 10 -16.08 9.91 -2.33
CA LYS A 10 -16.69 8.68 -2.80
C LYS A 10 -18.21 8.80 -2.99
N HIS A 11 -18.86 9.47 -2.08
CA HIS A 11 -20.30 9.74 -2.17
C HIS A 11 -20.63 10.61 -3.39
N GLU A 12 -19.88 11.70 -3.58
CA GLU A 12 -20.08 12.60 -4.71
C GLU A 12 -19.76 11.91 -6.05
N GLU A 13 -18.74 11.07 -6.10
CA GLU A 13 -18.41 10.30 -7.31
C GLU A 13 -19.57 9.39 -7.74
N VAL A 14 -20.19 8.68 -6.81
CA VAL A 14 -21.36 7.83 -7.09
C VAL A 14 -22.53 8.69 -7.56
N HIS A 15 -22.79 9.81 -6.89
CA HIS A 15 -23.86 10.73 -7.27
C HIS A 15 -23.66 11.26 -8.71
N GLN A 16 -22.45 11.71 -9.04
CA GLN A 16 -22.14 12.22 -10.37
C GLN A 16 -22.24 11.13 -11.46
N ASN A 17 -21.84 9.91 -11.15
CA ASN A 17 -21.95 8.79 -12.08
C ASN A 17 -23.43 8.49 -12.41
N PHE A 18 -24.30 8.49 -11.44
CA PHE A 18 -25.74 8.33 -11.68
C PHE A 18 -26.33 9.51 -12.46
N ALA A 19 -25.99 10.72 -12.09
CA ALA A 19 -26.54 11.92 -12.73
C ALA A 19 -26.07 12.12 -14.17
N LYS A 20 -24.78 11.94 -14.43
CA LYS A 20 -24.17 12.25 -15.73
C LYS A 20 -24.07 11.06 -16.66
N ILE A 21 -23.62 9.92 -16.18
CA ILE A 21 -23.46 8.72 -17.00
C ILE A 21 -24.75 7.93 -17.08
N GLY A 22 -25.41 7.72 -15.95
CA GLY A 22 -26.69 7.03 -15.89
C GLY A 22 -27.80 7.79 -16.60
N SER A 23 -27.81 9.11 -16.46
CA SER A 23 -28.79 10.02 -17.11
C SER A 23 -30.25 9.63 -16.84
N PHE A 24 -30.56 9.20 -15.61
CA PHE A 24 -31.91 8.86 -15.17
C PHE A 24 -32.20 9.52 -13.81
N ASP A 25 -33.48 9.68 -13.51
CA ASP A 25 -33.91 10.15 -12.21
C ASP A 25 -33.72 9.06 -11.16
N PHE A 26 -33.10 9.40 -10.05
CA PHE A 26 -32.87 8.48 -8.93
C PHE A 26 -33.17 9.16 -7.59
N PRO A 27 -33.55 8.39 -6.57
CA PRO A 27 -33.80 8.93 -5.25
C PRO A 27 -32.53 9.50 -4.65
N LYS A 28 -32.68 10.40 -3.67
CA LYS A 28 -31.53 10.95 -2.93
C LYS A 28 -30.70 9.82 -2.35
N LEU A 29 -29.38 9.84 -2.62
CA LEU A 29 -28.45 8.89 -2.03
C LEU A 29 -28.40 9.07 -0.52
N GLU A 30 -28.51 7.96 0.19
CA GLU A 30 -28.32 7.94 1.63
C GLU A 30 -26.84 8.21 1.97
N LYS A 31 -26.59 8.61 3.22
CA LYS A 31 -25.23 8.83 3.70
C LYS A 31 -24.41 7.55 3.57
N ILE A 32 -23.19 7.68 3.07
CA ILE A 32 -22.24 6.55 2.97
C ILE A 32 -21.96 5.95 4.35
N ILE A 33 -21.95 4.64 4.43
CA ILE A 33 -21.65 3.91 5.65
C ILE A 33 -20.11 3.85 5.82
N PRO A 34 -19.54 4.46 6.87
CA PRO A 34 -18.11 4.44 7.08
C PRO A 34 -17.62 3.10 7.62
N SER A 35 -16.33 2.80 7.41
CA SER A 35 -15.68 1.68 8.09
C SER A 35 -15.54 1.99 9.58
N LYS A 36 -15.72 0.97 10.43
CA LYS A 36 -15.47 1.06 11.87
C LYS A 36 -13.98 1.23 12.19
N SER A 37 -13.12 0.69 11.33
CA SER A 37 -11.66 0.79 11.46
C SER A 37 -11.08 1.39 10.20
N GLN A 38 -10.22 2.41 10.34
CA GLN A 38 -9.53 3.08 9.24
C GLN A 38 -8.16 2.45 8.95
N PHE A 39 -7.59 1.75 9.95
CA PHE A 39 -6.30 1.09 9.88
C PHE A 39 -6.43 -0.37 10.35
N ASN A 40 -5.46 -1.19 10.01
CA ASN A 40 -5.35 -2.58 10.46
C ASN A 40 -6.60 -3.43 10.15
N TYR A 41 -7.24 -3.19 9.01
CA TYR A 41 -8.49 -3.86 8.63
C TYR A 41 -8.29 -4.96 7.58
N LEU A 42 -7.09 -5.05 6.97
CA LEU A 42 -6.77 -6.09 5.99
C LEU A 42 -6.22 -7.34 6.69
N ASN A 43 -6.73 -8.49 6.29
CA ASN A 43 -6.31 -9.81 6.78
C ASN A 43 -5.51 -10.60 5.74
N GLU A 44 -5.37 -10.07 4.54
CA GLU A 44 -4.57 -10.64 3.46
C GLU A 44 -3.73 -9.55 2.80
N MET A 45 -2.44 -9.78 2.71
CA MET A 45 -1.49 -8.90 2.05
C MET A 45 -0.48 -9.73 1.27
N GLU A 46 -0.11 -9.24 0.10
CA GLU A 46 0.91 -9.85 -0.75
C GLU A 46 2.15 -8.96 -0.78
N TYR A 47 3.29 -9.52 -0.40
CA TYR A 47 4.57 -8.85 -0.43
C TYR A 47 5.52 -9.55 -1.40
N SER A 48 6.36 -8.78 -2.06
CA SER A 48 7.35 -9.30 -3.01
C SER A 48 8.77 -9.04 -2.52
N PHE A 49 9.64 -10.05 -2.69
CA PHE A 49 11.08 -9.86 -2.57
C PHE A 49 11.66 -9.30 -3.87
N SER A 50 12.67 -8.44 -3.76
CA SER A 50 13.44 -7.96 -4.91
C SER A 50 14.85 -7.57 -4.49
N ASN A 51 15.79 -7.70 -5.41
CA ASN A 51 17.12 -7.12 -5.31
C ASN A 51 17.22 -5.73 -5.95
N SER A 52 16.08 -5.17 -6.36
CA SER A 52 15.94 -3.87 -7.02
C SER A 52 15.10 -2.91 -6.19
N ARG A 53 15.52 -2.66 -4.94
CA ARG A 53 14.86 -1.71 -4.04
C ARG A 53 14.74 -0.34 -4.69
N TRP A 54 13.55 0.25 -4.64
CA TRP A 54 13.36 1.65 -4.99
C TRP A 54 13.93 2.55 -3.90
N LEU A 55 14.77 3.51 -4.31
CA LEU A 55 15.40 4.48 -3.42
C LEU A 55 14.70 5.83 -3.52
N THR A 56 14.57 6.50 -2.37
CA THR A 56 14.09 7.87 -2.33
C THR A 56 15.16 8.83 -2.88
N LYS A 57 14.76 10.03 -3.26
CA LYS A 57 15.69 11.06 -3.72
C LYS A 57 16.76 11.36 -2.67
N ALA A 58 16.37 11.45 -1.39
CA ALA A 58 17.29 11.68 -0.29
C ALA A 58 18.32 10.56 -0.14
N GLU A 59 17.92 9.30 -0.28
CA GLU A 59 18.84 8.15 -0.24
C GLU A 59 19.85 8.16 -1.41
N ILE A 60 19.41 8.56 -2.60
CA ILE A 60 20.30 8.70 -3.76
C ILE A 60 21.29 9.85 -3.55
N GLU A 61 20.86 10.98 -3.04
CA GLU A 61 21.67 12.18 -2.80
C GLU A 61 22.65 11.99 -1.63
N SER A 62 22.38 11.11 -0.68
CA SER A 62 23.27 10.81 0.45
C SER A 62 24.59 10.17 0.02
N GLY A 63 24.61 9.52 -1.14
CA GLY A 63 25.79 8.80 -1.66
C GLY A 63 26.19 7.57 -0.85
N GLU A 64 25.38 7.14 0.11
CA GLU A 64 25.62 5.93 0.90
C GLU A 64 25.36 4.67 0.07
N VAL A 65 26.09 3.60 0.39
CA VAL A 65 25.83 2.28 -0.18
C VAL A 65 24.63 1.68 0.54
N ILE A 66 23.51 1.57 -0.18
CA ILE A 66 22.26 1.05 0.37
C ILE A 66 22.06 -0.39 -0.12
N ASN A 67 21.68 -1.28 0.80
CA ASN A 67 21.29 -2.63 0.43
C ASN A 67 20.05 -2.59 -0.45
N ARG A 68 20.17 -3.18 -1.66
CA ARG A 68 19.10 -3.20 -2.67
C ARG A 68 18.08 -4.33 -2.46
N ASN A 69 18.33 -5.25 -1.52
CA ASN A 69 17.39 -6.29 -1.19
C ASN A 69 16.22 -5.71 -0.41
N ALA A 70 15.02 -5.97 -0.87
CA ALA A 70 13.80 -5.42 -0.31
C ALA A 70 12.70 -6.47 -0.21
N LEU A 71 11.82 -6.28 0.76
CA LEU A 71 10.55 -6.98 0.88
C LEU A 71 9.46 -5.95 1.08
N GLY A 72 8.48 -5.91 0.19
CA GLY A 72 7.43 -4.92 0.24
C GLY A 72 6.53 -4.93 -0.98
N PHE A 73 6.08 -3.76 -1.41
CA PHE A 73 5.15 -3.58 -2.51
C PHE A 73 5.83 -3.09 -3.78
N HIS A 74 5.29 -3.50 -4.93
CA HIS A 74 5.72 -2.95 -6.21
C HIS A 74 5.45 -1.45 -6.29
N LYS A 75 6.44 -0.70 -6.75
CA LYS A 75 6.23 0.73 -7.02
C LYS A 75 5.30 0.88 -8.23
N PRO A 76 4.24 1.69 -8.14
CA PRO A 76 3.36 1.94 -9.28
C PRO A 76 4.15 2.35 -10.54
N ARG A 77 3.82 1.73 -11.66
CA ARG A 77 4.44 1.93 -12.99
C ARG A 77 5.91 1.49 -13.11
N MET A 78 6.46 0.82 -12.11
CA MET A 78 7.84 0.29 -12.11
C MET A 78 7.79 -1.13 -11.56
N TRP A 79 7.45 -2.10 -12.40
CA TRP A 79 7.24 -3.50 -12.01
C TRP A 79 8.47 -4.17 -11.39
N ASP A 80 9.66 -3.71 -11.77
CA ASP A 80 10.96 -4.23 -11.30
C ASP A 80 11.42 -3.61 -9.96
N LYS A 81 10.74 -2.58 -9.48
CA LYS A 81 11.12 -1.86 -8.25
C LYS A 81 10.18 -2.18 -7.10
N ILE A 82 10.76 -2.54 -5.97
CA ILE A 82 10.05 -2.81 -4.72
C ILE A 82 10.33 -1.70 -3.72
N VAL A 83 9.25 -1.14 -3.17
CA VAL A 83 9.32 -0.23 -2.02
C VAL A 83 9.42 -1.10 -0.77
N HIS A 84 10.56 -1.04 -0.10
CA HIS A 84 10.77 -1.78 1.15
C HIS A 84 9.85 -1.25 2.24
N ILE A 85 9.18 -2.17 2.93
CA ILE A 85 8.19 -1.86 3.98
C ILE A 85 8.62 -2.51 5.29
N GLU A 86 8.72 -1.71 6.35
CA GLU A 86 8.94 -2.18 7.73
C GLU A 86 7.64 -2.17 8.55
N GLU A 87 6.72 -1.28 8.22
CA GLU A 87 5.41 -1.17 8.85
C GLU A 87 4.33 -0.97 7.81
N CYS A 88 3.26 -1.77 7.89
CA CYS A 88 2.05 -1.62 7.09
C CYS A 88 0.88 -1.29 8.03
N HIS A 89 0.29 -0.13 7.85
CA HIS A 89 -0.84 0.33 8.68
C HIS A 89 -2.18 -0.29 8.29
N LEU A 90 -2.22 -1.09 7.22
CA LEU A 90 -3.44 -1.75 6.75
C LEU A 90 -3.59 -3.17 7.31
N GLN A 91 -2.48 -3.82 7.65
CA GLN A 91 -2.44 -5.18 8.17
C GLN A 91 -2.38 -5.18 9.70
N GLN A 92 -3.11 -6.13 10.31
CA GLN A 92 -3.04 -6.36 11.76
C GLN A 92 -1.72 -7.03 12.15
N GLU A 93 -1.29 -6.81 13.39
CA GLU A 93 -0.20 -7.60 13.96
C GLU A 93 -0.67 -9.06 14.21
N PRO A 94 0.21 -10.06 14.12
CA PRO A 94 1.67 -9.95 14.00
C PRO A 94 2.22 -9.86 12.56
N GLY A 95 1.44 -9.36 11.60
CA GLY A 95 1.84 -9.33 10.19
C GLY A 95 3.15 -8.60 9.91
N ASN A 96 3.38 -7.44 10.54
CA ASN A 96 4.64 -6.70 10.38
C ASN A 96 5.82 -7.46 10.98
N GLU A 97 5.63 -8.06 12.16
CA GLU A 97 6.67 -8.85 12.82
C GLU A 97 7.09 -10.05 11.98
N ILE A 98 6.13 -10.78 11.42
CA ILE A 98 6.39 -11.93 10.54
C ILE A 98 7.15 -11.50 9.28
N ARG A 99 6.69 -10.44 8.61
CA ARG A 99 7.35 -9.93 7.40
C ARG A 99 8.79 -9.51 7.69
N ASN A 100 9.01 -8.73 8.73
CA ASN A 100 10.32 -8.22 9.10
C ASN A 100 11.25 -9.36 9.52
N PHE A 101 10.74 -10.36 10.24
CA PHE A 101 11.51 -11.56 10.58
C PHE A 101 11.94 -12.33 9.34
N VAL A 102 11.02 -12.57 8.37
CA VAL A 102 11.34 -13.29 7.14
C VAL A 102 12.41 -12.53 6.33
N HIS A 103 12.29 -11.21 6.22
CA HIS A 103 13.31 -10.39 5.57
C HIS A 103 14.67 -10.51 6.25
N GLN A 104 14.72 -10.35 7.57
CA GLN A 104 15.96 -10.43 8.34
C GLN A 104 16.59 -11.82 8.27
N TYR A 105 15.77 -12.88 8.35
CA TYR A 105 16.24 -14.24 8.18
C TYR A 105 16.90 -14.46 6.82
N ALA A 106 16.29 -13.95 5.75
CA ALA A 106 16.84 -14.05 4.41
C ALA A 106 18.19 -13.32 4.30
N MET A 107 18.32 -12.14 4.91
CA MET A 107 19.57 -11.38 4.93
C MET A 107 20.67 -12.09 5.73
N ASP A 108 20.35 -12.56 6.93
CA ASP A 108 21.33 -13.21 7.83
C ASP A 108 21.85 -14.55 7.28
N ASN A 109 21.04 -15.25 6.53
CA ASN A 109 21.40 -16.55 5.94
C ASN A 109 21.91 -16.44 4.49
N GLY A 110 22.10 -15.23 3.97
CA GLY A 110 22.60 -15.01 2.62
C GLY A 110 21.73 -15.63 1.52
N ILE A 111 20.42 -15.68 1.73
CA ILE A 111 19.50 -16.23 0.74
C ILE A 111 19.49 -15.30 -0.48
N SER A 112 19.80 -15.85 -1.63
CA SER A 112 19.80 -15.11 -2.90
C SER A 112 18.36 -14.73 -3.27
N ILE A 113 18.13 -13.43 -3.43
CA ILE A 113 16.86 -12.89 -3.90
C ILE A 113 16.97 -12.70 -5.41
N LEU A 114 16.16 -13.44 -6.13
CA LEU A 114 16.04 -13.32 -7.58
C LEU A 114 14.81 -12.48 -7.92
N THR A 115 14.95 -11.65 -8.88
CA THR A 115 13.85 -10.89 -9.48
C THR A 115 13.36 -11.55 -10.75
#